data_7790d750ada374f013ebb349e23b561d
#
_entry.id   7790d750ada374f013ebb349e23b561d
#
_cell.length_a   1.000
_cell.length_b   1.000
_cell.length_c   1.000
_cell.angle_alpha   90.00
_cell.angle_beta   90.00
_cell.angle_gamma   90.00
#
_symmetry.space_group_name_H-M   'P 1'
#
loop_
_entity.id
_entity.type
_entity.pdbx_description
1 polymer ?
#
loop_
_entity_poly.entity_id
_entity_poly.type
_entity_poly.pdbx_seq_one_letter_code
_entity_poly.pdbx_strand_id
1 'polypeptide(L)'
;MKLLVLDGNSLVNRAYFGIKLLTTKDGRYTNAIFGFQNILLNLLSAHHPDAVAIAWDEKAPTFRHTAYDGYKATRHGMPQELAEQMPVLKQLLTDLGFVQVSKPGWEADDILGTLAAANEAAGGTTLLATGDRDSLQLVDDATTVLLATNRETLPMDPAAIQEKYGVAPPQLIEV
;
A
#
# COMPACT_ATOMS: atom_id res chain seq x y z
N MET A 1 8.34 -18.74 0.41
CA MET A 1 6.96 -18.23 0.16
C MET A 1 7.06 -16.87 -0.49
N LYS A 2 6.36 -16.65 -1.59
CA LYS A 2 6.23 -15.32 -2.23
C LYS A 2 5.03 -14.60 -1.61
N LEU A 3 5.30 -13.59 -0.78
CA LEU A 3 4.28 -12.78 -0.11
C LEU A 3 4.04 -11.49 -0.89
N LEU A 4 2.77 -11.14 -1.13
CA LEU A 4 2.36 -9.82 -1.62
C LEU A 4 1.71 -9.05 -0.47
N VAL A 5 2.25 -7.89 -0.12
CA VAL A 5 1.65 -6.98 0.86
C VAL A 5 1.24 -5.70 0.16
N LEU A 6 -0.02 -5.31 0.31
CA LEU A 6 -0.55 -4.08 -0.24
C LEU A 6 -0.64 -3.00 0.83
N ASP A 7 -0.18 -1.80 0.52
CA ASP A 7 -0.51 -0.58 1.24
C ASP A 7 -1.94 -0.16 0.88
N GLY A 8 -2.90 -0.53 1.71
CA GLY A 8 -4.32 -0.32 1.44
C GLY A 8 -4.69 1.14 1.30
N ASN A 9 -4.15 2.00 2.17
CA ASN A 9 -4.44 3.43 2.17
C ASN A 9 -3.88 4.13 0.92
N SER A 10 -2.63 3.86 0.59
CA SER A 10 -1.99 4.42 -0.61
C SER A 10 -2.72 4.00 -1.88
N LEU A 11 -3.00 2.71 -2.03
CA LEU A 11 -3.63 2.17 -3.24
C LEU A 11 -5.10 2.59 -3.39
N VAL A 12 -5.87 2.67 -2.29
CA VAL A 12 -7.28 3.13 -2.37
C VAL A 12 -7.36 4.62 -2.71
N ASN A 13 -6.47 5.46 -2.18
CA ASN A 13 -6.39 6.86 -2.57
C ASN A 13 -6.06 7.00 -4.07
N ARG A 14 -5.09 6.23 -4.54
CA ARG A 14 -4.75 6.21 -5.97
C ARG A 14 -5.95 5.78 -6.83
N ALA A 15 -6.66 4.74 -6.43
CA ALA A 15 -7.86 4.28 -7.13
C ALA A 15 -8.94 5.37 -7.17
N TYR A 16 -9.17 6.04 -6.06
CA TYR A 16 -10.16 7.11 -5.95
C TYR A 16 -9.85 8.31 -6.86
N PHE A 17 -8.61 8.81 -6.83
CA PHE A 17 -8.22 9.97 -7.65
C PHE A 17 -7.91 9.59 -9.11
N GLY A 18 -7.60 8.35 -9.40
CA GLY A 18 -7.29 7.88 -10.75
C GLY A 18 -8.52 7.55 -11.61
N ILE A 19 -9.68 7.39 -11.01
CA ILE A 19 -10.92 7.02 -11.70
C ILE A 19 -11.98 8.09 -11.44
N LYS A 20 -12.71 8.49 -12.49
CA LYS A 20 -13.85 9.39 -12.34
C LYS A 20 -14.86 8.82 -11.33
N LEU A 21 -15.56 9.70 -10.63
CA LEU A 21 -16.61 9.29 -9.69
C LEU A 21 -17.62 8.39 -10.40
N LEU A 22 -17.77 7.18 -9.87
CA LEU A 22 -18.74 6.19 -10.29
C LEU A 22 -19.75 6.01 -9.17
N THR A 23 -21.03 5.90 -9.54
CA THR A 23 -22.11 5.64 -8.59
C THR A 23 -22.95 4.47 -9.06
N THR A 24 -23.55 3.76 -8.12
CA THR A 24 -24.62 2.82 -8.35
C THR A 24 -25.90 3.57 -8.71
N LYS A 25 -26.94 2.88 -9.15
CA LYS A 25 -28.27 3.47 -9.48
C LYS A 25 -28.92 4.16 -8.27
N ASP A 26 -28.61 3.69 -7.05
CA ASP A 26 -29.07 4.24 -5.78
C ASP A 26 -28.12 5.31 -5.19
N GLY A 27 -27.14 5.78 -5.99
CA GLY A 27 -26.30 6.94 -5.69
C GLY A 27 -25.07 6.66 -4.81
N ARG A 28 -24.75 5.40 -4.51
CA ARG A 28 -23.54 5.06 -3.73
C ARG A 28 -22.28 5.14 -4.58
N TYR A 29 -21.23 5.77 -4.08
CA TYR A 29 -19.92 5.87 -4.74
C TYR A 29 -19.19 4.53 -4.77
N THR A 30 -18.54 4.22 -5.91
CA THR A 30 -17.90 2.91 -6.14
C THR A 30 -16.55 2.99 -6.85
N ASN A 31 -16.10 4.15 -7.27
CA ASN A 31 -14.87 4.30 -8.06
C ASN A 31 -13.62 3.82 -7.33
N ALA A 32 -13.49 4.08 -6.03
CA ALA A 32 -12.36 3.61 -5.24
C ALA A 32 -12.36 2.08 -5.08
N ILE A 33 -13.54 1.49 -4.82
CA ILE A 33 -13.71 0.03 -4.72
C ILE A 33 -13.33 -0.63 -6.04
N PHE A 34 -13.88 -0.14 -7.14
CA PHE A 34 -13.62 -0.65 -8.49
C PHE A 34 -12.13 -0.56 -8.85
N GLY A 35 -11.51 0.61 -8.60
CA GLY A 35 -10.10 0.83 -8.90
C GLY A 35 -9.18 -0.03 -8.04
N PHE A 36 -9.46 -0.16 -6.75
CA PHE A 36 -8.67 -1.01 -5.85
C PHE A 36 -8.74 -2.48 -6.28
N GLN A 37 -9.93 -2.98 -6.60
CA GLN A 37 -10.09 -4.35 -7.11
C GLN A 37 -9.30 -4.59 -8.39
N ASN A 38 -9.31 -3.65 -9.34
CA ASN A 38 -8.54 -3.76 -10.57
C ASN A 38 -7.03 -3.81 -10.28
N ILE A 39 -6.52 -2.96 -9.37
CA ILE A 39 -5.12 -3.00 -8.95
C ILE A 39 -4.80 -4.37 -8.36
N LEU A 40 -5.60 -4.85 -7.41
CA LEU A 40 -5.40 -6.13 -6.75
C LEU A 40 -5.39 -7.30 -7.74
N LEU A 41 -6.37 -7.38 -8.62
CA LEU A 41 -6.49 -8.45 -9.63
C LEU A 41 -5.30 -8.45 -10.61
N ASN A 42 -4.86 -7.26 -11.03
CA ASN A 42 -3.68 -7.13 -11.90
C ASN A 42 -2.41 -7.61 -11.19
N LEU A 43 -2.22 -7.27 -9.92
CA LEU A 43 -1.08 -7.72 -9.13
C LEU A 43 -1.09 -9.24 -8.93
N LEU A 44 -2.25 -9.83 -8.62
CA LEU A 44 -2.40 -11.28 -8.49
C LEU A 44 -2.07 -12.00 -9.80
N SER A 45 -2.60 -11.50 -10.90
CA SER A 45 -2.40 -12.07 -12.24
C SER A 45 -0.96 -11.96 -12.74
N ALA A 46 -0.28 -10.84 -12.44
CA ALA A 46 1.09 -10.60 -12.90
C ALA A 46 2.13 -11.34 -12.06
N HIS A 47 1.92 -11.48 -10.75
CA HIS A 47 2.96 -11.93 -9.84
C HIS A 47 2.71 -13.30 -9.23
N HIS A 48 1.50 -13.84 -9.28
CA HIS A 48 1.14 -15.16 -8.73
C HIS A 48 1.70 -15.39 -7.31
N PRO A 49 1.37 -14.55 -6.31
CA PRO A 49 1.86 -14.70 -4.94
C PRO A 49 1.27 -15.95 -4.28
N ASP A 50 2.04 -16.56 -3.35
CA ASP A 50 1.55 -17.67 -2.53
C ASP A 50 0.62 -17.19 -1.41
N ALA A 51 0.82 -15.95 -0.93
CA ALA A 51 0.01 -15.33 0.11
C ALA A 51 -0.13 -13.82 -0.13
N VAL A 52 -1.24 -13.26 0.36
CA VAL A 52 -1.56 -11.83 0.24
C VAL A 52 -1.99 -11.25 1.58
N ALA A 53 -1.46 -10.10 1.93
CA ALA A 53 -1.91 -9.30 3.06
C ALA A 53 -2.17 -7.85 2.63
N ILE A 54 -3.12 -7.17 3.27
CA ILE A 54 -3.43 -5.77 3.02
C ILE A 54 -3.25 -5.01 4.32
N ALA A 55 -2.30 -4.08 4.35
CA ALA A 55 -2.02 -3.24 5.52
C ALA A 55 -2.87 -1.96 5.47
N TRP A 56 -3.39 -1.56 6.61
CA TRP A 56 -4.19 -0.35 6.76
C TRP A 56 -3.66 0.53 7.87
N ASP A 57 -3.65 1.86 7.63
CA ASP A 57 -3.51 2.84 8.70
C ASP A 57 -4.75 2.81 9.60
N GLU A 58 -4.53 2.98 10.89
CA GLU A 58 -5.63 3.26 11.82
C GLU A 58 -5.78 4.77 12.06
N LYS A 59 -6.99 5.18 12.46
CA LYS A 59 -7.29 6.59 12.79
C LYS A 59 -6.62 7.07 14.08
N ALA A 60 -6.05 6.15 14.86
CA ALA A 60 -5.38 6.49 16.11
C ALA A 60 -4.08 7.28 15.85
N PRO A 61 -3.72 8.26 16.69
CA PRO A 61 -2.43 8.91 16.60
C PRO A 61 -1.30 7.89 16.68
N THR A 62 -0.35 7.97 15.75
CA THR A 62 0.84 7.11 15.77
C THR A 62 1.86 7.66 16.75
N PHE A 63 2.87 6.87 17.10
CA PHE A 63 3.99 7.32 17.92
C PHE A 63 4.70 8.54 17.32
N ARG A 64 4.69 8.70 15.98
CA ARG A 64 5.25 9.87 15.28
C ARG A 64 4.45 11.15 15.58
N HIS A 65 3.12 11.07 15.68
CA HIS A 65 2.29 12.21 16.09
C HIS A 65 2.56 12.62 17.55
N THR A 66 2.86 11.65 18.42
CA THR A 66 3.20 11.91 19.82
C THR A 66 4.61 12.50 19.96
N ALA A 67 5.54 12.11 19.07
CA ALA A 67 6.92 12.58 19.10
C ALA A 67 7.11 13.96 18.43
N TYR A 68 6.23 14.35 17.47
CA TYR A 68 6.35 15.59 16.72
C TYR A 68 4.97 16.17 16.36
N ASP A 69 4.60 17.28 17.00
CA ASP A 69 3.29 17.94 16.84
C ASP A 69 2.96 18.42 15.40
N GLY A 70 3.98 18.62 14.56
CA GLY A 70 3.85 19.02 13.16
C GLY A 70 3.66 17.85 12.18
N TYR A 71 3.73 16.60 12.64
CA TYR A 71 3.67 15.46 11.74
C TYR A 71 2.31 15.34 11.05
N LYS A 72 2.32 15.41 9.70
CA LYS A 72 1.11 15.34 8.86
C LYS A 72 0.03 16.42 9.14
N ALA A 73 0.37 17.52 9.86
CA ALA A 73 -0.57 18.58 10.23
C ALA A 73 -1.25 19.28 9.02
N THR A 74 -0.64 19.23 7.84
CA THR A 74 -1.14 19.84 6.60
C THR A 74 -1.97 18.89 5.72
N ARG A 75 -2.17 17.61 6.11
CA ARG A 75 -2.99 16.69 5.34
C ARG A 75 -4.47 17.06 5.45
N HIS A 76 -5.10 17.33 4.32
CA HIS A 76 -6.55 17.45 4.24
C HIS A 76 -7.18 16.09 4.59
N GLY A 77 -8.34 16.13 5.27
CA GLY A 77 -9.10 14.93 5.61
C GLY A 77 -9.47 14.10 4.36
N MET A 78 -9.77 12.83 4.57
CA MET A 78 -10.27 11.95 3.51
C MET A 78 -11.57 12.52 2.91
N PRO A 79 -11.71 12.61 1.57
CA PRO A 79 -12.97 12.99 0.94
C PRO A 79 -14.13 12.11 1.44
N GLN A 80 -15.31 12.72 1.60
CA GLN A 80 -16.48 12.01 2.12
C GLN A 80 -16.84 10.80 1.24
N GLU A 81 -16.81 10.99 -0.08
CA GLU A 81 -17.11 9.96 -1.08
C GLU A 81 -16.16 8.75 -0.97
N LEU A 82 -14.90 8.99 -0.59
CA LEU A 82 -13.95 7.91 -0.32
C LEU A 82 -14.22 7.27 1.06
N ALA A 83 -14.50 8.10 2.07
CA ALA A 83 -14.78 7.61 3.42
C ALA A 83 -15.98 6.66 3.47
N GLU A 84 -17.00 6.91 2.63
CA GLU A 84 -18.18 6.04 2.49
C GLU A 84 -17.84 4.69 1.83
N GLN A 85 -16.87 4.64 0.95
CA GLN A 85 -16.44 3.42 0.27
C GLN A 85 -15.54 2.53 1.12
N MET A 86 -14.78 3.08 2.07
CA MET A 86 -13.79 2.34 2.87
C MET A 86 -14.37 1.14 3.62
N PRO A 87 -15.47 1.26 4.39
CA PRO A 87 -16.03 0.10 5.10
C PRO A 87 -16.55 -0.97 4.14
N VAL A 88 -17.12 -0.56 3.00
CA VAL A 88 -17.63 -1.49 1.98
C VAL A 88 -16.46 -2.26 1.33
N LEU A 89 -15.38 -1.57 0.99
CA LEU A 89 -14.18 -2.20 0.44
C LEU A 89 -13.57 -3.19 1.43
N LYS A 90 -13.40 -2.79 2.69
CA LYS A 90 -12.83 -3.69 3.71
C LYS A 90 -13.69 -4.93 3.94
N GLN A 91 -15.02 -4.77 3.97
CA GLN A 91 -15.93 -5.90 4.09
C GLN A 91 -15.82 -6.84 2.89
N LEU A 92 -15.81 -6.30 1.67
CA LEU A 92 -15.63 -7.07 0.45
C LEU A 92 -14.33 -7.89 0.45
N LEU A 93 -13.23 -7.29 0.89
CA LEU A 93 -11.93 -7.97 0.99
C LEU A 93 -11.96 -9.10 2.03
N THR A 94 -12.67 -8.88 3.15
CA THR A 94 -12.92 -9.93 4.16
C THR A 94 -13.73 -11.08 3.58
N ASP A 95 -14.81 -10.78 2.87
CA ASP A 95 -15.70 -11.79 2.27
C ASP A 95 -14.99 -12.60 1.18
N LEU A 96 -14.02 -11.98 0.50
CA LEU A 96 -13.14 -12.66 -0.47
C LEU A 96 -11.99 -13.45 0.18
N GLY A 97 -11.86 -13.41 1.51
CA GLY A 97 -10.87 -14.17 2.26
C GLY A 97 -9.48 -13.54 2.32
N PHE A 98 -9.32 -12.26 1.95
CA PHE A 98 -8.04 -11.57 2.09
C PHE A 98 -7.73 -11.21 3.55
N VAL A 99 -6.47 -11.46 3.95
CA VAL A 99 -5.97 -11.06 5.27
C VAL A 99 -5.77 -9.55 5.29
N GLN A 100 -6.39 -8.88 6.25
CA GLN A 100 -6.24 -7.45 6.47
C GLN A 100 -5.57 -7.21 7.83
N VAL A 101 -4.56 -6.35 7.85
CA VAL A 101 -3.72 -6.08 9.03
C VAL A 101 -3.73 -4.59 9.33
N SER A 102 -4.01 -4.24 10.56
CA SER A 102 -3.81 -2.90 11.10
C SER A 102 -3.32 -3.02 12.55
N LYS A 103 -2.65 -2.00 13.06
CA LYS A 103 -2.17 -1.97 14.45
C LYS A 103 -2.26 -0.56 15.01
N PRO A 104 -2.98 -0.35 16.12
CA PRO A 104 -3.04 0.95 16.78
C PRO A 104 -1.66 1.52 17.06
N GLY A 105 -1.46 2.81 16.73
CA GLY A 105 -0.20 3.50 16.94
C GLY A 105 0.89 3.25 15.89
N TRP A 106 0.64 2.43 14.88
CA TRP A 106 1.55 2.13 13.78
C TRP A 106 0.92 2.53 12.44
N GLU A 107 1.75 2.86 11.47
CA GLU A 107 1.32 3.16 10.11
C GLU A 107 1.42 1.90 9.21
N ALA A 108 0.73 1.93 8.07
CA ALA A 108 0.79 0.84 7.10
C ALA A 108 2.24 0.52 6.69
N ASP A 109 3.09 1.54 6.50
CA ASP A 109 4.50 1.36 6.14
C ASP A 109 5.29 0.54 7.17
N ASP A 110 5.01 0.73 8.47
CA ASP A 110 5.63 -0.06 9.54
C ASP A 110 5.21 -1.54 9.45
N ILE A 111 3.94 -1.77 9.07
CA ILE A 111 3.39 -3.11 8.86
C ILE A 111 4.04 -3.76 7.62
N LEU A 112 4.17 -3.01 6.52
CA LEU A 112 4.84 -3.48 5.31
C LEU A 112 6.26 -3.96 5.62
N GLY A 113 7.07 -3.11 6.27
CA GLY A 113 8.44 -3.46 6.64
C GLY A 113 8.52 -4.64 7.60
N THR A 114 7.61 -4.71 8.58
CA THR A 114 7.55 -5.82 9.54
C THR A 114 7.24 -7.16 8.85
N LEU A 115 6.26 -7.18 7.94
CA LEU A 115 5.88 -8.39 7.21
C LEU A 115 6.98 -8.82 6.23
N ALA A 116 7.65 -7.88 5.56
CA ALA A 116 8.77 -8.17 4.68
C ALA A 116 9.92 -8.82 5.45
N ALA A 117 10.37 -8.23 6.55
CA ALA A 117 11.44 -8.76 7.39
C ALA A 117 11.10 -10.14 7.99
N ALA A 118 9.85 -10.35 8.43
CA ALA A 118 9.41 -11.63 8.95
C ALA A 118 9.41 -12.73 7.88
N ASN A 119 8.98 -12.41 6.65
CA ASN A 119 8.97 -13.37 5.55
C ASN A 119 10.39 -13.70 5.06
N GLU A 120 11.27 -12.71 4.99
CA GLU A 120 12.70 -12.91 4.69
C GLU A 120 13.36 -13.83 5.71
N ALA A 121 13.15 -13.58 7.01
CA ALA A 121 13.65 -14.44 8.08
C ALA A 121 13.17 -15.89 7.97
N ALA A 122 12.01 -16.12 7.34
CA ALA A 122 11.47 -17.44 7.02
C ALA A 122 11.96 -17.98 5.66
N GLY A 123 12.91 -17.31 4.99
CA GLY A 123 13.43 -17.70 3.68
C GLY A 123 12.50 -17.40 2.50
N GLY A 124 11.56 -16.48 2.67
CA GLY A 124 10.64 -16.06 1.62
C GLY A 124 11.09 -14.78 0.89
N THR A 125 10.36 -14.41 -0.17
CA THR A 125 10.51 -13.15 -0.90
C THR A 125 9.22 -12.33 -0.79
N THR A 126 9.35 -11.00 -0.77
CA THR A 126 8.21 -10.10 -0.56
C THR A 126 8.07 -9.09 -1.68
N LEU A 127 6.84 -8.89 -2.12
CA LEU A 127 6.43 -7.82 -3.02
C LEU A 127 5.59 -6.82 -2.21
N LEU A 128 6.02 -5.57 -2.15
CA LEU A 128 5.31 -4.49 -1.46
C LEU A 128 4.65 -3.58 -2.50
N ALA A 129 3.32 -3.59 -2.58
CA ALA A 129 2.58 -2.76 -3.52
C ALA A 129 2.11 -1.47 -2.83
N THR A 130 2.67 -0.34 -3.23
CA THR A 130 2.36 0.99 -2.68
C THR A 130 2.52 2.08 -3.74
N GLY A 131 1.90 3.24 -3.53
CA GLY A 131 2.18 4.47 -4.30
C GLY A 131 3.16 5.40 -3.60
N ASP A 132 3.62 5.04 -2.40
CA ASP A 132 4.55 5.84 -1.62
C ASP A 132 6.02 5.49 -1.94
N ARG A 133 6.79 6.50 -2.32
CA ARG A 133 8.22 6.33 -2.64
C ARG A 133 9.08 6.10 -1.40
N ASP A 134 8.61 6.52 -0.24
CA ASP A 134 9.36 6.31 1.00
C ASP A 134 9.53 4.82 1.31
N SER A 135 8.61 3.98 0.84
CA SER A 135 8.73 2.52 0.95
C SER A 135 9.88 1.92 0.14
N LEU A 136 10.50 2.68 -0.80
CA LEU A 136 11.67 2.20 -1.57
C LEU A 136 12.88 1.92 -0.66
N GLN A 137 12.97 2.53 0.52
CA GLN A 137 13.99 2.21 1.51
C GLN A 137 13.91 0.76 2.03
N LEU A 138 12.77 0.09 1.84
CA LEU A 138 12.56 -1.29 2.27
C LEU A 138 13.06 -2.33 1.25
N VAL A 139 13.53 -1.88 0.09
CA VAL A 139 14.02 -2.76 -0.99
C VAL A 139 15.37 -3.37 -0.61
N ASP A 140 15.47 -4.68 -0.77
CA ASP A 140 16.69 -5.46 -0.62
C ASP A 140 16.67 -6.69 -1.55
N ASP A 141 17.54 -7.67 -1.33
CA ASP A 141 17.62 -8.87 -2.17
C ASP A 141 16.37 -9.78 -2.06
N ALA A 142 15.59 -9.68 -0.98
CA ALA A 142 14.39 -10.46 -0.72
C ALA A 142 13.09 -9.66 -0.93
N THR A 143 13.18 -8.33 -0.97
CA THR A 143 12.04 -7.42 -1.01
C THR A 143 12.08 -6.51 -2.24
N THR A 144 11.04 -6.55 -3.05
CA THR A 144 10.82 -5.66 -4.21
C THR A 144 9.61 -4.79 -3.95
N VAL A 145 9.71 -3.48 -4.20
CA VAL A 145 8.57 -2.57 -4.17
C VAL A 145 7.92 -2.48 -5.54
N LEU A 146 6.63 -2.75 -5.60
CA LEU A 146 5.79 -2.53 -6.77
C LEU A 146 5.21 -1.12 -6.66
N LEU A 147 5.93 -0.14 -7.21
CA LEU A 147 5.57 1.27 -7.10
C LEU A 147 4.44 1.61 -8.08
N ALA A 148 3.26 1.86 -7.53
CA ALA A 148 2.11 2.27 -8.32
C ALA A 148 2.26 3.72 -8.77
N THR A 149 2.38 3.95 -10.07
CA THR A 149 2.40 5.28 -10.72
C THR A 149 1.04 5.61 -11.34
N ASN A 150 0.86 6.79 -11.90
CA ASN A 150 -0.40 7.17 -12.57
C ASN A 150 -0.71 6.35 -13.84
N ARG A 151 0.28 5.66 -14.38
CA ARG A 151 0.16 4.91 -15.65
C ARG A 151 0.28 3.40 -15.45
N GLU A 152 1.17 2.98 -14.56
CA GLU A 152 1.57 1.59 -14.42
C GLU A 152 2.10 1.30 -13.01
N THR A 153 2.32 0.04 -12.72
CA THR A 153 3.03 -0.41 -11.52
C THR A 153 4.44 -0.82 -11.92
N LEU A 154 5.44 -0.16 -11.34
CA LEU A 154 6.86 -0.36 -11.64
C LEU A 154 7.50 -1.26 -10.58
N PRO A 155 8.10 -2.40 -10.95
CA PRO A 155 8.91 -3.17 -10.03
C PRO A 155 10.22 -2.43 -9.75
N MET A 156 10.47 -2.15 -8.48
CA MET A 156 11.66 -1.47 -7.96
C MET A 156 12.44 -2.46 -7.11
N ASP A 157 13.41 -3.11 -7.71
CA ASP A 157 14.44 -3.91 -7.06
C ASP A 157 15.72 -3.07 -6.84
N PRO A 158 16.77 -3.59 -6.18
CA PRO A 158 17.99 -2.82 -5.95
C PRO A 158 18.65 -2.28 -7.24
N ALA A 159 18.58 -3.04 -8.35
CA ALA A 159 19.14 -2.63 -9.63
C ALA A 159 18.34 -1.49 -10.25
N ALA A 160 17.02 -1.55 -10.23
CA ALA A 160 16.13 -0.50 -10.72
C ALA A 160 16.27 0.81 -9.91
N ILE A 161 16.48 0.71 -8.60
CA ILE A 161 16.77 1.88 -7.74
C ILE A 161 18.12 2.50 -8.12
N GLN A 162 19.16 1.68 -8.25
CA GLN A 162 20.48 2.16 -8.64
C GLN A 162 20.45 2.84 -10.02
N GLU A 163 19.74 2.26 -10.99
CA GLU A 163 19.60 2.84 -12.32
C GLU A 163 18.85 4.20 -12.29
N LYS A 164 17.77 4.26 -11.51
CA LYS A 164 16.87 5.43 -11.51
C LYS A 164 17.35 6.57 -10.64
N TYR A 165 17.94 6.27 -9.49
CA TYR A 165 18.32 7.27 -8.47
C TYR A 165 19.83 7.40 -8.27
N GLY A 166 20.63 6.47 -8.79
CA GLY A 166 22.08 6.47 -8.66
C GLY A 166 22.61 6.09 -7.28
N VAL A 167 21.74 5.59 -6.41
CA VAL A 167 22.04 5.22 -5.02
C VAL A 167 21.51 3.84 -4.66
N ALA A 168 22.09 3.20 -3.66
CA ALA A 168 21.55 1.96 -3.12
C ALA A 168 20.30 2.23 -2.26
N PRO A 169 19.35 1.25 -2.12
CA PRO A 169 18.11 1.44 -1.37
C PRO A 169 18.27 2.05 0.03
N PRO A 170 19.23 1.64 0.87
CA PRO A 170 19.40 2.24 2.19
C PRO A 170 19.83 3.72 2.16
N GLN A 171 20.38 4.21 1.05
CA GLN A 171 20.84 5.59 0.89
C GLN A 171 19.69 6.54 0.46
N LEU A 172 18.52 6.01 0.10
CA LEU A 172 17.36 6.83 -0.27
C LEU A 172 16.83 7.70 0.87
N ILE A 173 17.16 7.36 2.11
CA ILE A 173 16.79 8.15 3.30
C ILE A 173 17.55 9.49 3.34
N GLU A 174 18.71 9.57 2.66
CA GLU A 174 19.61 10.73 2.67
C GLU A 174 19.39 11.66 1.46
N VAL A 175 18.49 11.31 0.55
CA VAL A 175 18.17 12.05 -0.68
C VAL A 175 16.81 12.71 -0.56
#